data_43189703ede99a1525f8085ab737b84f
#
_entry.id   43189703ede99a1525f8085ab737b84f
#
_cell.length_a   1.000
_cell.length_b   1.000
_cell.length_c   1.000
_cell.angle_alpha   90.00
_cell.angle_beta   90.00
_cell.angle_gamma   90.00
#
_symmetry.space_group_name_H-M   'P 1'
#
loop_
_entity.id
_entity.type
_entity.pdbx_description
1 polymer ?
#
loop_
_entity_poly.entity_id
_entity_poly.type
_entity_poly.pdbx_seq_one_letter_code
_entity_poly.pdbx_strand_id
1 'polypeptide(L)'
;RCLYAEMVAIPEVAQAKKLRASVRDDSPEDRAFTERRGFHMLRHHFMMGLDLDAFDDRPYDGIIARLEEEGFQFTSMAELGNTEEAQRKLYALNDSASASTPGAEGEHSWESFEDFQHSVCQANWYKPEGQIVVIDTATGEWAAMSAITRLEGNDYAYNLFTGVDQRYRGRKLGQAVKVTALRFARQALGVHQVRTHHNMKNLPMIAIDNKLGYVPMPGTFLMEKVR
;
A
#
# COMPACT_ATOMS: atom_id res chain seq x y z
N ARG A 1 -13.92 3.00 -31.92
CA ARG A 1 -14.89 4.12 -31.80
C ARG A 1 -16.27 3.64 -31.34
N CYS A 2 -16.79 2.54 -31.89
CA CYS A 2 -18.11 1.99 -31.52
C CYS A 2 -18.22 1.67 -30.00
N LEU A 3 -17.32 0.89 -29.47
CA LEU A 3 -17.40 0.44 -28.06
C LEU A 3 -17.46 1.61 -27.05
N TYR A 4 -16.64 2.65 -27.24
CA TYR A 4 -16.69 3.82 -26.37
C TYR A 4 -18.03 4.57 -26.50
N ALA A 5 -18.57 4.71 -27.72
CA ALA A 5 -19.85 5.37 -27.94
C ALA A 5 -21.01 4.59 -27.29
N GLU A 6 -20.99 3.27 -27.38
CA GLU A 6 -21.97 2.41 -26.73
C GLU A 6 -21.87 2.49 -25.21
N MET A 7 -20.64 2.43 -24.66
CA MET A 7 -20.42 2.55 -23.22
C MET A 7 -20.95 3.87 -22.65
N VAL A 8 -20.70 5.01 -23.31
CA VAL A 8 -21.15 6.31 -22.80
C VAL A 8 -22.64 6.58 -23.04
N ALA A 9 -23.31 5.75 -23.86
CA ALA A 9 -24.75 5.80 -24.09
C ALA A 9 -25.55 4.97 -23.05
N ILE A 10 -24.89 4.15 -22.22
CA ILE A 10 -25.52 3.46 -21.10
C ILE A 10 -26.12 4.52 -20.18
N PRO A 11 -27.42 4.42 -19.77
CA PRO A 11 -28.13 5.46 -19.03
C PRO A 11 -27.41 5.94 -17.77
N GLU A 12 -26.88 5.02 -16.98
CA GLU A 12 -26.14 5.30 -15.73
C GLU A 12 -24.85 6.04 -16.01
N VAL A 13 -24.13 5.64 -17.08
CA VAL A 13 -22.90 6.32 -17.52
C VAL A 13 -23.21 7.68 -18.12
N ALA A 14 -24.31 7.80 -18.88
CA ALA A 14 -24.73 9.06 -19.48
C ALA A 14 -25.07 10.14 -18.43
N GLN A 15 -25.60 9.75 -17.28
CA GLN A 15 -25.96 10.62 -16.16
C GLN A 15 -24.80 10.90 -15.20
N ALA A 16 -23.70 10.16 -15.30
CA ALA A 16 -22.56 10.32 -14.41
C ALA A 16 -21.90 11.70 -14.58
N LYS A 17 -21.71 12.42 -13.48
CA LYS A 17 -21.03 13.72 -13.46
C LYS A 17 -19.52 13.60 -13.70
N LYS A 18 -18.96 12.44 -13.42
CA LYS A 18 -17.54 12.13 -13.58
C LYS A 18 -17.37 10.74 -14.16
N LEU A 19 -16.46 10.62 -15.11
CA LEU A 19 -16.02 9.33 -15.64
C LEU A 19 -14.56 9.15 -15.30
N ARG A 20 -14.18 7.92 -14.89
CA ARG A 20 -12.80 7.56 -14.61
C ARG A 20 -12.38 6.37 -15.46
N ALA A 21 -11.13 6.37 -15.88
CA ALA A 21 -10.52 5.27 -16.62
C ALA A 21 -9.08 5.09 -16.16
N SER A 22 -8.64 3.84 -16.01
CA SER A 22 -7.24 3.52 -15.79
C SER A 22 -6.59 3.16 -17.10
N VAL A 23 -5.46 3.79 -17.42
CA VAL A 23 -4.63 3.50 -18.58
C VAL A 23 -3.21 3.20 -18.16
N ARG A 24 -2.56 2.27 -18.85
CA ARG A 24 -1.15 1.94 -18.58
C ARG A 24 -0.27 3.14 -18.91
N ASP A 25 0.74 3.38 -18.09
CA ASP A 25 1.68 4.49 -18.29
C ASP A 25 2.72 4.20 -19.37
N ASP A 26 2.88 2.93 -19.73
CA ASP A 26 3.73 2.45 -20.83
C ASP A 26 2.97 2.32 -22.17
N SER A 27 1.69 2.79 -22.25
CA SER A 27 0.88 2.80 -23.47
C SER A 27 0.52 4.24 -23.91
N PRO A 28 1.37 4.90 -24.70
CA PRO A 28 1.09 6.25 -25.22
C PRO A 28 -0.22 6.32 -26.05
N GLU A 29 -0.56 5.23 -26.72
CA GLU A 29 -1.77 5.15 -27.55
C GLU A 29 -3.04 5.20 -26.71
N ASP A 30 -3.10 4.44 -25.60
CA ASP A 30 -4.24 4.43 -24.69
C ASP A 30 -4.39 5.77 -23.99
N ARG A 31 -3.28 6.38 -23.60
CA ARG A 31 -3.27 7.72 -23.04
C ARG A 31 -3.82 8.73 -24.05
N ALA A 32 -3.32 8.75 -25.27
CA ALA A 32 -3.81 9.63 -26.32
C ALA A 32 -5.27 9.35 -26.69
N PHE A 33 -5.73 8.09 -26.58
CA PHE A 33 -7.14 7.72 -26.79
C PHE A 33 -8.05 8.39 -25.75
N THR A 34 -7.68 8.39 -24.48
CA THR A 34 -8.46 9.00 -23.39
C THR A 34 -8.39 10.52 -23.44
N GLU A 35 -7.20 11.11 -23.66
CA GLU A 35 -7.02 12.56 -23.77
C GLU A 35 -7.87 13.17 -24.92
N ARG A 36 -7.90 12.53 -26.10
CA ARG A 36 -8.77 12.96 -27.23
C ARG A 36 -10.26 12.89 -26.93
N ARG A 37 -10.67 12.24 -25.83
CA ARG A 37 -12.07 12.16 -25.37
C ARG A 37 -12.37 13.07 -24.19
N GLY A 38 -11.42 13.96 -23.86
CA GLY A 38 -11.56 14.96 -22.82
C GLY A 38 -11.29 14.43 -21.41
N PHE A 39 -10.60 13.31 -21.31
CA PHE A 39 -10.04 12.88 -20.01
C PHE A 39 -8.71 13.59 -19.78
N HIS A 40 -8.43 13.92 -18.53
CA HIS A 40 -7.16 14.45 -18.07
C HIS A 40 -6.60 13.55 -16.95
N MET A 41 -5.30 13.55 -16.78
CA MET A 41 -4.65 12.77 -15.75
C MET A 41 -4.99 13.35 -14.37
N LEU A 42 -5.65 12.54 -13.53
CA LEU A 42 -5.95 12.86 -12.15
C LEU A 42 -4.80 12.43 -11.22
N ARG A 43 -4.33 11.19 -11.39
CA ARG A 43 -3.23 10.63 -10.59
C ARG A 43 -2.37 9.70 -11.46
N HIS A 44 -1.09 9.59 -11.10
CA HIS A 44 -0.20 8.56 -11.60
C HIS A 44 0.14 7.62 -10.45
N HIS A 45 -0.26 6.37 -10.60
CA HIS A 45 0.10 5.28 -9.71
C HIS A 45 1.15 4.44 -10.44
N PHE A 46 2.39 4.59 -10.07
CA PHE A 46 3.43 3.74 -10.61
C PHE A 46 3.70 2.55 -9.70
N MET A 47 4.12 1.46 -10.31
CA MET A 47 4.45 0.24 -9.61
C MET A 47 5.97 0.16 -9.38
N MET A 48 6.34 -0.53 -8.32
CA MET A 48 7.72 -0.93 -8.06
C MET A 48 7.76 -2.41 -7.69
N GLY A 49 8.79 -3.10 -8.15
CA GLY A 49 9.02 -4.52 -7.87
C GLY A 49 10.37 -4.76 -7.23
N LEU A 50 10.41 -5.72 -6.32
CA LEU A 50 11.63 -6.19 -5.66
C LEU A 50 11.80 -7.68 -5.93
N ASP A 51 12.98 -8.06 -6.42
CA ASP A 51 13.43 -9.44 -6.50
C ASP A 51 13.91 -9.87 -5.10
N LEU A 52 13.18 -10.80 -4.47
CA LEU A 52 13.50 -11.28 -3.13
C LEU A 52 14.71 -12.23 -3.12
N ASP A 53 15.00 -12.89 -4.22
CA ASP A 53 16.16 -13.78 -4.31
C ASP A 53 17.48 -12.99 -4.34
N ALA A 54 17.45 -11.81 -4.96
CA ALA A 54 18.56 -10.89 -5.00
C ALA A 54 18.63 -9.94 -3.78
N PHE A 55 17.56 -9.84 -3.00
CA PHE A 55 17.48 -8.91 -1.86
C PHE A 55 18.30 -9.41 -0.66
N ASP A 56 19.34 -8.67 -0.31
CA ASP A 56 20.10 -8.88 0.93
C ASP A 56 19.49 -8.06 2.07
N ASP A 57 18.88 -8.75 3.03
CA ASP A 57 18.23 -8.13 4.19
C ASP A 57 19.13 -8.04 5.43
N ARG A 58 20.33 -8.66 5.43
CA ARG A 58 21.27 -8.65 6.55
C ARG A 58 21.71 -7.25 7.00
N PRO A 59 21.92 -6.26 6.10
CA PRO A 59 22.25 -4.90 6.50
C PRO A 59 21.23 -4.23 7.41
N TYR A 60 20.00 -4.75 7.47
CA TYR A 60 18.90 -4.20 8.27
C TYR A 60 18.78 -4.81 9.67
N ASP A 61 19.50 -5.91 9.97
CA ASP A 61 19.48 -6.57 11.30
C ASP A 61 19.86 -5.59 12.40
N GLY A 62 20.92 -4.82 12.22
CA GLY A 62 21.35 -3.83 13.19
C GLY A 62 20.36 -2.68 13.42
N ILE A 63 19.53 -2.37 12.42
CA ILE A 63 18.46 -1.36 12.57
C ILE A 63 17.32 -1.94 13.41
N ILE A 64 16.91 -3.18 13.13
CA ILE A 64 15.83 -3.86 13.85
C ILE A 64 16.26 -4.09 15.29
N ALA A 65 17.43 -4.69 15.54
CA ALA A 65 17.94 -4.95 16.88
C ALA A 65 18.02 -3.67 17.74
N ARG A 66 18.52 -2.57 17.17
CA ARG A 66 18.55 -1.29 17.90
C ARG A 66 17.14 -0.80 18.25
N LEU A 67 16.18 -0.94 17.36
CA LEU A 67 14.79 -0.54 17.62
C LEU A 67 14.17 -1.41 18.72
N GLU A 68 14.48 -2.71 18.75
CA GLU A 68 14.05 -3.62 19.82
C GLU A 68 14.68 -3.23 21.17
N GLU A 69 15.97 -2.88 21.19
CA GLU A 69 16.65 -2.33 22.39
C GLU A 69 16.04 -0.99 22.85
N GLU A 70 15.55 -0.18 21.90
CA GLU A 70 14.82 1.06 22.20
C GLU A 70 13.37 0.81 22.70
N GLY A 71 12.94 -0.45 22.81
CA GLY A 71 11.63 -0.84 23.33
C GLY A 71 10.54 -0.96 22.24
N PHE A 72 10.89 -1.11 20.97
CA PHE A 72 9.92 -1.40 19.90
C PHE A 72 9.78 -2.90 19.71
N GLN A 73 8.56 -3.39 19.83
CA GLN A 73 8.22 -4.79 19.53
C GLN A 73 7.70 -4.92 18.11
N PHE A 74 8.32 -5.78 17.32
CA PHE A 74 7.81 -6.19 16.02
C PHE A 74 6.96 -7.46 16.20
N THR A 75 5.72 -7.41 15.70
CA THR A 75 4.78 -8.53 15.83
C THR A 75 3.80 -8.51 14.66
N SER A 76 2.94 -9.52 14.57
CA SER A 76 1.88 -9.62 13.57
C SER A 76 0.50 -9.56 14.22
N MET A 77 -0.52 -9.26 13.41
CA MET A 77 -1.90 -9.36 13.86
C MET A 77 -2.27 -10.78 14.29
N ALA A 78 -1.66 -11.81 13.70
CA ALA A 78 -1.86 -13.20 14.09
C ALA A 78 -1.35 -13.47 15.51
N GLU A 79 -0.14 -13.00 15.84
CA GLU A 79 0.44 -13.13 17.19
C GLU A 79 -0.34 -12.35 18.25
N LEU A 80 -1.03 -11.27 17.85
CA LEU A 80 -1.95 -10.51 18.69
C LEU A 80 -3.37 -11.12 18.75
N GLY A 81 -3.55 -12.32 18.19
CA GLY A 81 -4.82 -13.05 18.17
C GLY A 81 -5.87 -12.46 17.22
N ASN A 82 -5.51 -11.47 16.40
CA ASN A 82 -6.39 -10.76 15.46
C ASN A 82 -7.75 -10.34 16.06
N THR A 83 -7.74 -9.97 17.35
CA THR A 83 -8.93 -9.58 18.11
C THR A 83 -9.54 -8.28 17.57
N GLU A 84 -10.81 -8.02 17.86
CA GLU A 84 -11.44 -6.74 17.48
C GLU A 84 -10.69 -5.54 18.06
N GLU A 85 -10.18 -5.64 19.30
CA GLU A 85 -9.36 -4.58 19.89
C GLU A 85 -8.09 -4.32 19.06
N ALA A 86 -7.39 -5.37 18.63
CA ALA A 86 -6.22 -5.26 17.78
C ALA A 86 -6.59 -4.67 16.39
N GLN A 87 -7.73 -5.09 15.81
CA GLN A 87 -8.24 -4.53 14.55
C GLN A 87 -8.58 -3.05 14.67
N ARG A 88 -9.13 -2.58 15.80
CA ARG A 88 -9.38 -1.15 16.06
C ARG A 88 -8.08 -0.35 16.14
N LYS A 89 -7.04 -0.88 16.76
CA LYS A 89 -5.70 -0.25 16.78
C LYS A 89 -5.06 -0.23 15.38
N LEU A 90 -5.21 -1.33 14.63
CA LEU A 90 -4.75 -1.39 13.23
C LEU A 90 -5.45 -0.33 12.36
N TYR A 91 -6.77 -0.19 12.50
CA TYR A 91 -7.56 0.83 11.83
C TYR A 91 -7.06 2.24 12.16
N ALA A 92 -6.93 2.56 13.45
CA ALA A 92 -6.50 3.88 13.89
C ALA A 92 -5.11 4.27 13.33
N LEU A 93 -4.16 3.32 13.34
CA LEU A 93 -2.84 3.52 12.77
C LEU A 93 -2.89 3.65 11.23
N ASN A 94 -3.64 2.77 10.56
CA ASN A 94 -3.79 2.83 9.10
C ASN A 94 -4.38 4.16 8.65
N ASP A 95 -5.48 4.58 9.28
CA ASP A 95 -6.19 5.80 8.92
C ASP A 95 -5.32 7.06 9.16
N SER A 96 -4.70 7.17 10.34
CA SER A 96 -3.83 8.32 10.65
C SER A 96 -2.60 8.39 9.73
N ALA A 97 -1.99 7.25 9.43
CA ALA A 97 -0.83 7.19 8.54
C ALA A 97 -1.22 7.48 7.08
N SER A 98 -2.38 7.01 6.62
CA SER A 98 -2.93 7.32 5.29
C SER A 98 -3.22 8.80 5.13
N ALA A 99 -3.96 9.40 6.06
CA ALA A 99 -4.33 10.81 6.05
C ALA A 99 -3.12 11.76 6.08
N SER A 100 -1.98 11.28 6.55
CA SER A 100 -0.71 12.02 6.59
C SER A 100 0.27 11.67 5.47
N THR A 101 -0.17 10.86 4.49
CA THR A 101 0.66 10.48 3.34
C THR A 101 0.74 11.63 2.33
N PRO A 102 1.95 12.01 1.85
CA PRO A 102 2.07 13.05 0.84
C PRO A 102 1.26 12.77 -0.43
N GLY A 103 0.38 13.70 -0.79
CA GLY A 103 -0.54 13.60 -1.92
C GLY A 103 -1.89 12.96 -1.60
N ALA A 104 -2.13 12.64 -0.33
CA ALA A 104 -3.42 12.18 0.20
C ALA A 104 -3.74 12.88 1.54
N GLU A 105 -3.14 14.06 1.79
CA GLU A 105 -3.28 14.77 3.06
C GLU A 105 -4.76 15.08 3.36
N GLY A 106 -5.21 14.61 4.52
CA GLY A 106 -6.58 14.78 4.98
C GLY A 106 -7.62 13.87 4.31
N GLU A 107 -7.20 12.99 3.38
CA GLU A 107 -8.09 11.97 2.83
C GLU A 107 -8.09 10.74 3.77
N HIS A 108 -9.21 10.50 4.42
CA HIS A 108 -9.44 9.26 5.15
C HIS A 108 -9.82 8.15 4.18
N SER A 109 -9.21 6.98 4.32
CA SER A 109 -9.45 5.84 3.42
C SER A 109 -10.75 5.11 3.76
N TRP A 110 -11.25 5.28 4.99
CA TRP A 110 -12.36 4.52 5.57
C TRP A 110 -13.34 5.49 6.25
N GLU A 111 -14.64 5.23 6.08
CA GLU A 111 -15.68 6.04 6.71
C GLU A 111 -15.81 5.75 8.22
N SER A 112 -15.51 4.50 8.61
CA SER A 112 -15.60 4.03 10.00
C SER A 112 -14.73 2.79 10.22
N PHE A 113 -14.62 2.37 11.49
CA PHE A 113 -14.00 1.07 11.83
C PHE A 113 -14.76 -0.10 11.19
N GLU A 114 -16.06 -0.06 11.15
CA GLU A 114 -16.91 -1.11 10.57
C GLU A 114 -16.67 -1.22 9.06
N ASP A 115 -16.48 -0.10 8.36
CA ASP A 115 -16.09 -0.08 6.94
C ASP A 115 -14.69 -0.70 6.76
N PHE A 116 -13.72 -0.29 7.58
CA PHE A 116 -12.38 -0.90 7.58
C PHE A 116 -12.43 -2.40 7.86
N GLN A 117 -13.18 -2.82 8.89
CA GLN A 117 -13.29 -4.23 9.25
C GLN A 117 -13.87 -5.05 8.09
N HIS A 118 -14.93 -4.55 7.46
CA HIS A 118 -15.56 -5.22 6.32
C HIS A 118 -14.62 -5.26 5.10
N SER A 119 -14.04 -4.13 4.75
CA SER A 119 -13.26 -3.98 3.51
C SER A 119 -11.83 -4.51 3.61
N VAL A 120 -11.27 -4.61 4.82
CA VAL A 120 -9.90 -5.07 5.08
C VAL A 120 -9.89 -6.38 5.83
N CYS A 121 -10.36 -6.40 7.09
CA CYS A 121 -10.17 -7.56 7.97
C CYS A 121 -10.99 -8.79 7.53
N GLN A 122 -12.09 -8.60 6.81
CA GLN A 122 -12.93 -9.68 6.26
C GLN A 122 -12.65 -9.96 4.78
N ALA A 123 -11.73 -9.23 4.16
CA ALA A 123 -11.40 -9.44 2.75
C ALA A 123 -10.64 -10.77 2.55
N ASN A 124 -10.88 -11.44 1.42
CA ASN A 124 -10.24 -12.72 1.08
C ASN A 124 -8.70 -12.65 1.04
N TRP A 125 -8.17 -11.47 0.74
CA TRP A 125 -6.73 -11.23 0.69
C TRP A 125 -6.11 -10.98 2.06
N TYR A 126 -6.89 -10.64 3.08
CA TYR A 126 -6.39 -10.36 4.41
C TYR A 126 -5.81 -11.62 5.04
N LYS A 127 -4.56 -11.53 5.47
CA LYS A 127 -3.86 -12.57 6.23
C LYS A 127 -3.28 -11.90 7.47
N PRO A 128 -3.74 -12.25 8.68
CA PRO A 128 -3.25 -11.64 9.92
C PRO A 128 -1.74 -11.77 10.10
N GLU A 129 -1.13 -12.83 9.59
CA GLU A 129 0.31 -13.08 9.62
C GLU A 129 1.09 -12.06 8.79
N GLY A 130 0.49 -11.57 7.70
CA GLY A 130 1.08 -10.57 6.80
C GLY A 130 0.80 -9.12 7.19
N GLN A 131 0.08 -8.89 8.31
CA GLN A 131 -0.13 -7.58 8.89
C GLN A 131 0.88 -7.36 10.00
N ILE A 132 2.07 -6.90 9.64
CA ILE A 132 3.15 -6.63 10.59
C ILE A 132 2.92 -5.27 11.25
N VAL A 133 3.04 -5.21 12.56
CA VAL A 133 2.92 -3.98 13.35
C VAL A 133 4.11 -3.82 14.28
N VAL A 134 4.40 -2.57 14.64
CA VAL A 134 5.45 -2.21 15.60
C VAL A 134 4.79 -1.46 16.74
N ILE A 135 5.01 -1.96 17.97
CA ILE A 135 4.44 -1.42 19.20
C ILE A 135 5.56 -0.81 20.05
N ASP A 136 5.35 0.41 20.50
CA ASP A 136 6.16 1.01 21.56
C ASP A 136 5.76 0.37 22.90
N THR A 137 6.62 -0.47 23.48
CA THR A 137 6.30 -1.24 24.67
C THR A 137 6.16 -0.38 25.93
N ALA A 138 6.75 0.82 25.94
CA ALA A 138 6.66 1.72 27.08
C ALA A 138 5.27 2.37 27.19
N THR A 139 4.60 2.58 26.05
CA THR A 139 3.31 3.27 25.99
C THR A 139 2.15 2.36 25.57
N GLY A 140 2.43 1.23 24.93
CA GLY A 140 1.45 0.35 24.29
C GLY A 140 0.90 0.94 22.96
N GLU A 141 1.46 2.04 22.49
CA GLU A 141 1.05 2.70 21.25
C GLU A 141 1.59 1.97 20.01
N TRP A 142 0.80 1.94 18.96
CA TRP A 142 1.20 1.36 17.70
C TRP A 142 1.94 2.39 16.84
N ALA A 143 3.22 2.14 16.60
CA ALA A 143 4.13 3.11 15.98
C ALA A 143 4.24 2.99 14.45
N ALA A 144 4.17 1.75 13.93
CA ALA A 144 4.30 1.50 12.49
C ALA A 144 3.58 0.21 12.09
N MET A 145 3.27 0.10 10.80
CA MET A 145 2.69 -1.11 10.21
C MET A 145 3.17 -1.34 8.78
N SER A 146 3.14 -2.61 8.34
CA SER A 146 3.29 -2.97 6.94
C SER A 146 2.37 -4.16 6.62
N ALA A 147 1.50 -3.98 5.63
CA ALA A 147 0.55 -4.98 5.18
C ALA A 147 1.07 -5.63 3.89
N ILE A 148 1.27 -6.95 3.91
CA ILE A 148 1.72 -7.72 2.76
C ILE A 148 0.89 -9.00 2.63
N THR A 149 0.58 -9.37 1.39
CA THR A 149 -0.18 -10.59 1.10
C THR A 149 0.20 -11.16 -0.26
N ARG A 150 -0.11 -12.43 -0.49
CA ARG A 150 -0.13 -13.02 -1.83
C ARG A 150 -1.59 -13.11 -2.26
N LEU A 151 -1.95 -12.36 -3.31
CA LEU A 151 -3.27 -12.45 -3.90
C LEU A 151 -3.42 -13.76 -4.66
N GLU A 152 -4.62 -14.33 -4.65
CA GLU A 152 -4.92 -15.57 -5.36
C GLU A 152 -4.58 -15.46 -6.86
N GLY A 153 -3.95 -16.48 -7.41
CA GLY A 153 -3.52 -16.52 -8.81
C GLY A 153 -2.21 -15.78 -9.12
N ASN A 154 -1.63 -15.06 -8.16
CA ASN A 154 -0.34 -14.39 -8.36
C ASN A 154 0.83 -15.24 -7.87
N ASP A 155 1.97 -15.10 -8.55
CA ASP A 155 3.26 -15.69 -8.17
C ASP A 155 4.16 -14.73 -7.35
N TYR A 156 3.65 -13.54 -7.02
CA TYR A 156 4.32 -12.51 -6.24
C TYR A 156 3.46 -12.09 -5.04
N ALA A 157 4.10 -11.54 -4.01
CA ALA A 157 3.40 -10.86 -2.93
C ALA A 157 3.18 -9.37 -3.25
N TYR A 158 2.15 -8.82 -2.68
CA TYR A 158 1.80 -7.41 -2.81
C TYR A 158 1.89 -6.71 -1.46
N ASN A 159 2.79 -5.73 -1.34
CA ASN A 159 2.84 -4.86 -0.18
C ASN A 159 1.80 -3.74 -0.35
N LEU A 160 0.69 -3.90 0.33
CA LEU A 160 -0.51 -3.07 0.19
C LEU A 160 -0.32 -1.69 0.82
N PHE A 161 0.31 -1.66 1.99
CA PHE A 161 0.50 -0.43 2.75
C PHE A 161 1.71 -0.54 3.69
N THR A 162 2.43 0.56 3.86
CA THR A 162 3.41 0.75 4.93
C THR A 162 3.22 2.15 5.49
N GLY A 163 2.96 2.24 6.78
CA GLY A 163 2.70 3.50 7.46
C GLY A 163 3.45 3.62 8.79
N VAL A 164 3.75 4.85 9.17
CA VAL A 164 4.37 5.20 10.45
C VAL A 164 3.58 6.35 11.06
N ASP A 165 3.16 6.21 12.30
CA ASP A 165 2.53 7.29 13.06
C ASP A 165 3.47 8.52 13.09
N GLN A 166 2.92 9.71 12.91
CA GLN A 166 3.70 10.94 12.79
C GLN A 166 4.66 11.17 13.96
N ARG A 167 4.26 10.78 15.19
CA ARG A 167 5.05 10.91 16.42
C ARG A 167 6.33 10.08 16.40
N TYR A 168 6.35 9.01 15.60
CA TYR A 168 7.44 8.04 15.52
C TYR A 168 8.27 8.15 14.24
N ARG A 169 8.00 9.13 13.37
CA ARG A 169 8.76 9.34 12.13
C ARG A 169 10.21 9.72 12.40
N GLY A 170 11.07 9.52 11.41
CA GLY A 170 12.52 9.82 11.51
C GLY A 170 13.35 8.74 12.20
N ARG A 171 12.74 7.72 12.82
CA ARG A 171 13.40 6.65 13.59
C ARG A 171 13.71 5.38 12.77
N LYS A 172 13.52 5.39 11.45
CA LYS A 172 13.69 4.24 10.54
C LYS A 172 12.64 3.11 10.71
N LEU A 173 11.58 3.31 11.48
CA LEU A 173 10.53 2.31 11.71
C LEU A 173 9.87 1.83 10.41
N GLY A 174 9.58 2.75 9.47
CA GLY A 174 9.00 2.39 8.17
C GLY A 174 9.88 1.45 7.36
N GLN A 175 11.19 1.65 7.39
CA GLN A 175 12.15 0.76 6.75
C GLN A 175 12.20 -0.61 7.45
N ALA A 176 12.29 -0.61 8.77
CA ALA A 176 12.38 -1.82 9.58
C ALA A 176 11.13 -2.70 9.45
N VAL A 177 9.93 -2.12 9.61
CA VAL A 177 8.67 -2.89 9.50
C VAL A 177 8.47 -3.44 8.08
N LYS A 178 8.91 -2.70 7.05
CA LYS A 178 8.85 -3.19 5.66
C LYS A 178 9.80 -4.35 5.43
N VAL A 179 11.03 -4.31 5.96
CA VAL A 179 11.98 -5.44 5.89
C VAL A 179 11.41 -6.67 6.61
N THR A 180 10.78 -6.51 7.77
CA THR A 180 10.11 -7.62 8.46
C THR A 180 8.99 -8.23 7.61
N ALA A 181 8.19 -7.41 6.93
CA ALA A 181 7.17 -7.89 6.00
C ALA A 181 7.78 -8.61 4.77
N LEU A 182 8.92 -8.16 4.25
CA LEU A 182 9.63 -8.82 3.15
C LEU A 182 10.18 -10.18 3.57
N ARG A 183 10.69 -10.32 4.80
CA ARG A 183 11.11 -11.58 5.39
C ARG A 183 9.95 -12.57 5.48
N PHE A 184 8.80 -12.09 5.96
CA PHE A 184 7.58 -12.90 5.97
C PHE A 184 7.19 -13.35 4.56
N ALA A 185 7.23 -12.46 3.56
CA ALA A 185 6.91 -12.82 2.18
C ALA A 185 7.82 -13.92 1.62
N ARG A 186 9.13 -13.82 1.87
CA ARG A 186 10.11 -14.82 1.45
C ARG A 186 9.92 -16.17 2.15
N GLN A 187 9.73 -16.14 3.47
CA GLN A 187 9.77 -17.35 4.31
C GLN A 187 8.43 -18.07 4.35
N ALA A 188 7.32 -17.33 4.49
CA ALA A 188 5.98 -17.88 4.71
C ALA A 188 5.12 -17.93 3.45
N LEU A 189 5.24 -16.94 2.55
CA LEU A 189 4.47 -16.94 1.31
C LEU A 189 5.20 -17.65 0.17
N GLY A 190 6.51 -17.92 0.30
CA GLY A 190 7.32 -18.63 -0.67
C GLY A 190 7.35 -17.95 -2.05
N VAL A 191 7.34 -16.62 -2.08
CA VAL A 191 7.37 -15.86 -3.32
C VAL A 191 8.77 -15.32 -3.61
N HIS A 192 9.10 -15.17 -4.88
CA HIS A 192 10.37 -14.63 -5.35
C HIS A 192 10.33 -13.13 -5.65
N GLN A 193 9.16 -12.53 -5.68
CA GLN A 193 8.98 -11.12 -6.00
C GLN A 193 7.95 -10.46 -5.07
N VAL A 194 8.20 -9.20 -4.70
CA VAL A 194 7.21 -8.33 -4.06
C VAL A 194 6.96 -7.12 -4.94
N ARG A 195 5.69 -6.76 -5.10
CA ARG A 195 5.26 -5.54 -5.79
C ARG A 195 4.57 -4.59 -4.83
N THR A 196 4.65 -3.31 -5.15
CA THR A 196 3.93 -2.24 -4.45
C THR A 196 3.59 -1.13 -5.43
N HIS A 197 2.73 -0.19 -5.04
CA HIS A 197 2.44 1.00 -5.84
C HIS A 197 2.57 2.26 -5.00
N HIS A 198 2.82 3.37 -5.66
CA HIS A 198 2.97 4.67 -5.02
C HIS A 198 2.22 5.76 -5.76
N ASN A 199 1.76 6.74 -4.99
CA ASN A 199 1.54 8.08 -5.52
C ASN A 199 2.91 8.76 -5.70
N MET A 200 3.12 9.41 -6.83
CA MET A 200 4.38 10.13 -7.15
C MET A 200 4.82 11.14 -6.09
N LYS A 201 3.88 11.68 -5.30
CA LYS A 201 4.17 12.63 -4.24
C LYS A 201 4.71 11.98 -2.97
N ASN A 202 4.59 10.66 -2.81
CA ASN A 202 5.07 9.95 -1.61
C ASN A 202 6.57 9.69 -1.67
N LEU A 203 7.35 10.75 -1.81
CA LEU A 203 8.82 10.68 -1.91
C LEU A 203 9.49 9.96 -0.73
N PRO A 204 9.02 10.10 0.53
CA PRO A 204 9.63 9.38 1.64
C PRO A 204 9.53 7.85 1.50
N MET A 205 8.39 7.31 1.07
CA MET A 205 8.24 5.87 0.88
C MET A 205 8.98 5.37 -0.35
N ILE A 206 8.96 6.13 -1.45
CA ILE A 206 9.76 5.85 -2.64
C ILE A 206 11.27 5.78 -2.30
N ALA A 207 11.75 6.67 -1.43
CA ALA A 207 13.15 6.66 -1.00
C ALA A 207 13.48 5.42 -0.16
N ILE A 208 12.54 4.91 0.65
CA ILE A 208 12.69 3.65 1.37
C ILE A 208 12.79 2.50 0.37
N ASP A 209 11.88 2.42 -0.59
CA ASP A 209 11.84 1.35 -1.57
C ASP A 209 13.09 1.31 -2.45
N ASN A 210 13.55 2.45 -2.92
CA ASN A 210 14.81 2.55 -3.65
C ASN A 210 16.00 2.02 -2.83
N LYS A 211 16.05 2.31 -1.52
CA LYS A 211 17.10 1.78 -0.63
C LYS A 211 17.00 0.27 -0.43
N LEU A 212 15.80 -0.29 -0.49
CA LEU A 212 15.56 -1.73 -0.40
C LEU A 212 15.85 -2.45 -1.73
N GLY A 213 16.10 -1.70 -2.82
CA GLY A 213 16.41 -2.27 -4.12
C GLY A 213 15.17 -2.50 -5.02
N TYR A 214 14.03 -1.92 -4.67
CA TYR A 214 12.88 -1.92 -5.58
C TYR A 214 13.21 -1.13 -6.85
N VAL A 215 12.76 -1.65 -7.97
CA VAL A 215 12.91 -1.03 -9.30
C VAL A 215 11.55 -0.63 -9.86
N PRO A 216 11.47 0.46 -10.65
CA PRO A 216 10.23 0.85 -11.30
C PRO A 216 9.69 -0.25 -12.22
N MET A 217 8.38 -0.40 -12.21
CA MET A 217 7.60 -1.26 -13.11
C MET A 217 6.50 -0.43 -13.77
N PRO A 218 5.96 -0.88 -14.93
CA PRO A 218 4.82 -0.21 -15.53
C PRO A 218 3.66 -0.04 -14.53
N GLY A 219 3.13 1.17 -14.48
CA GLY A 219 2.04 1.56 -13.61
C GLY A 219 0.79 1.97 -14.39
N THR A 220 -0.03 2.85 -13.81
CA THR A 220 -1.26 3.31 -14.43
C THR A 220 -1.49 4.80 -14.16
N PHE A 221 -2.00 5.48 -15.18
CA PHE A 221 -2.64 6.79 -15.02
C PHE A 221 -4.11 6.59 -14.68
N LEU A 222 -4.58 7.19 -13.60
CA LEU A 222 -6.00 7.41 -13.37
C LEU A 222 -6.41 8.67 -14.13
N MET A 223 -7.20 8.47 -15.17
CA MET A 223 -7.73 9.55 -16.02
C MET A 223 -9.14 9.91 -15.57
N GLU A 224 -9.48 11.19 -15.50
CA GLU A 224 -10.82 11.67 -15.13
C GLU A 224 -11.36 12.60 -16.22
N LYS A 225 -12.65 12.48 -16.48
CA LYS A 225 -13.43 13.42 -17.28
C LYS A 225 -14.61 13.89 -16.46
N VAL A 226 -14.72 15.20 -16.25
CA VAL A 226 -15.89 15.86 -15.69
C VAL A 226 -16.84 16.21 -16.83
N ARG A 227 -18.14 15.98 -16.63
CA ARG A 227 -19.22 16.32 -17.58
C ARG A 227 -20.01 17.52 -17.12
#